data_2108687196fc0a865eb7759e5b690777
#
_entry.id   2108687196fc0a865eb7759e5b690777
#
_cell.length_a   1.000
_cell.length_b   1.000
_cell.length_c   1.000
_cell.angle_alpha   90.00
_cell.angle_beta   90.00
_cell.angle_gamma   90.00
#
_symmetry.space_group_name_H-M   'P 1'
#
loop_
_entity.id
_entity.type
_entity.pdbx_description
1 polymer ?
#
loop_
_entity_poly.entity_id
_entity_poly.type
_entity_poly.pdbx_seq_one_letter_code
_entity_poly.pdbx_strand_id
1 'polypeptide(L)'
;MMVQTRISELLAAMLPHVVFDGWSQASFEYAVADVNMDPGLAAILAPRGAIDLAVAYHRQGDALMLEVYRTTPTDSLKIREKITLAVRLRLEAIGDKEAVRRASSFFALPRNAAEGAKLIWGTADHIWTMLGDSSQDVNWYSKRVTLSAVYGATVLFWLGDDCPSHENTWAFLDRRIEDVMQVEIFKGRIRANKPLSAALVGPLWLLGKIKAPKPRHDMPGRSPES
;
A
#
# COMPACT_ATOMS: atom_id res chain seq x y z
N MET A 1 15.94 12.69 11.16
CA MET A 1 15.04 12.65 12.33
C MET A 1 14.22 13.94 12.47
N MET A 2 14.76 15.15 12.57
CA MET A 2 13.98 16.41 12.69
C MET A 2 12.95 16.66 11.58
N VAL A 3 13.31 16.45 10.31
CA VAL A 3 12.40 16.67 9.15
C VAL A 3 11.16 15.76 9.25
N GLN A 4 11.35 14.48 9.57
CA GLN A 4 10.23 13.53 9.70
C GLN A 4 9.29 13.89 10.85
N THR A 5 9.86 14.33 11.99
CA THR A 5 9.07 14.80 13.15
C THR A 5 8.20 16.01 12.78
N ARG A 6 8.75 16.98 12.03
CA ARG A 6 8.00 18.17 11.59
C ARG A 6 6.91 17.84 10.57
N ILE A 7 7.15 16.90 9.67
CA ILE A 7 6.11 16.42 8.74
C ILE A 7 4.99 15.70 9.53
N SER A 8 5.33 14.88 10.53
CA SER A 8 4.34 14.21 11.36
C SER A 8 3.51 15.19 12.20
N GLU A 9 4.12 16.23 12.70
CA GLU A 9 3.44 17.32 13.42
C GLU A 9 2.43 18.05 12.51
N LEU A 10 2.87 18.44 11.31
CA LEU A 10 2.02 19.11 10.33
C LEU A 10 0.88 18.19 9.86
N LEU A 11 1.15 16.90 9.65
CA LEU A 11 0.15 15.90 9.30
C LEU A 11 -0.90 15.74 10.42
N ALA A 12 -0.47 15.64 11.67
CA ALA A 12 -1.37 15.52 12.81
C ALA A 12 -2.32 16.74 12.93
N ALA A 13 -1.78 17.95 12.70
CA ALA A 13 -2.59 19.17 12.67
C ALA A 13 -3.54 19.23 11.48
N MET A 14 -3.19 18.62 10.34
CA MET A 14 -4.03 18.65 9.14
C MET A 14 -5.24 17.69 9.23
N LEU A 15 -5.12 16.56 9.92
CA LEU A 15 -6.15 15.51 9.95
C LEU A 15 -7.54 16.02 10.39
N PRO A 16 -7.70 16.88 11.42
CA PRO A 16 -9.01 17.43 11.78
C PRO A 16 -9.65 18.24 10.64
N HIS A 17 -8.86 19.00 9.88
CA HIS A 17 -9.36 19.78 8.75
C HIS A 17 -9.73 18.91 7.55
N VAL A 18 -9.02 17.78 7.35
CA VAL A 18 -9.29 16.84 6.27
C VAL A 18 -10.72 16.26 6.35
N VAL A 19 -11.25 16.07 7.54
CA VAL A 19 -12.63 15.56 7.74
C VAL A 19 -13.66 16.48 7.08
N PHE A 20 -13.45 17.80 7.13
CA PHE A 20 -14.39 18.79 6.60
C PHE A 20 -14.02 19.18 5.16
N ASP A 21 -12.79 19.62 4.94
CA ASP A 21 -12.34 20.25 3.69
C ASP A 21 -11.55 19.30 2.77
N GLY A 22 -11.38 18.04 3.17
CA GLY A 22 -10.61 17.04 2.43
C GLY A 22 -9.11 17.34 2.42
N TRP A 23 -8.36 16.59 1.60
CA TRP A 23 -6.94 16.83 1.35
C TRP A 23 -6.77 18.03 0.41
N SER A 24 -7.00 19.23 0.90
CA SER A 24 -7.04 20.48 0.14
C SER A 24 -5.91 21.43 0.55
N GLN A 25 -5.68 22.44 -0.29
CA GLN A 25 -4.73 23.49 0.03
C GLN A 25 -5.18 24.28 1.28
N ALA A 26 -6.49 24.49 1.45
CA ALA A 26 -7.03 25.15 2.64
C ALA A 26 -6.71 24.37 3.92
N SER A 27 -6.95 23.05 3.92
CA SER A 27 -6.60 22.18 5.07
C SER A 27 -5.10 22.23 5.38
N PHE A 28 -4.25 22.32 4.37
CA PHE A 28 -2.81 22.47 4.54
C PHE A 28 -2.46 23.80 5.20
N GLU A 29 -3.03 24.91 4.74
CA GLU A 29 -2.78 26.24 5.28
C GLU A 29 -3.26 26.37 6.73
N TYR A 30 -4.42 25.80 7.06
CA TYR A 30 -4.90 25.73 8.44
C TYR A 30 -3.93 24.95 9.34
N ALA A 31 -3.46 23.79 8.89
CA ALA A 31 -2.49 22.99 9.63
C ALA A 31 -1.18 23.76 9.89
N VAL A 32 -0.68 24.50 8.88
CA VAL A 32 0.52 25.35 9.03
C VAL A 32 0.31 26.43 10.10
N ALA A 33 -0.88 27.05 10.10
CA ALA A 33 -1.24 28.04 11.10
C ALA A 33 -1.37 27.44 12.50
N ASP A 34 -2.02 26.28 12.64
CA ASP A 34 -2.25 25.61 13.93
C ASP A 34 -0.96 25.24 14.64
N VAL A 35 0.07 24.82 13.90
CA VAL A 35 1.39 24.48 14.46
C VAL A 35 2.35 25.68 14.51
N ASN A 36 1.89 26.89 14.17
CA ASN A 36 2.70 28.11 14.08
C ASN A 36 3.99 27.89 13.26
N MET A 37 3.90 27.14 12.15
CA MET A 37 5.04 26.87 11.29
C MET A 37 5.22 28.01 10.28
N ASP A 38 6.49 28.39 10.03
CA ASP A 38 6.80 29.33 8.97
C ASP A 38 6.34 28.78 7.61
N PRO A 39 5.56 29.55 6.79
CA PRO A 39 5.06 29.08 5.51
C PRO A 39 6.15 28.66 4.52
N GLY A 40 7.33 29.31 4.58
CA GLY A 40 8.49 28.94 3.75
C GLY A 40 9.05 27.58 4.17
N LEU A 41 9.12 27.30 5.47
CA LEU A 41 9.50 26.00 5.98
C LEU A 41 8.48 24.93 5.60
N ALA A 42 7.19 25.20 5.72
CA ALA A 42 6.13 24.29 5.30
C ALA A 42 6.22 23.94 3.81
N ALA A 43 6.50 24.91 2.95
CA ALA A 43 6.72 24.71 1.51
C ALA A 43 7.99 23.89 1.21
N ILE A 44 9.01 23.95 2.03
CA ILE A 44 10.21 23.10 1.91
C ILE A 44 9.90 21.66 2.33
N LEU A 45 9.14 21.47 3.41
CA LEU A 45 8.80 20.14 3.95
C LEU A 45 7.77 19.40 3.08
N ALA A 46 6.81 20.14 2.53
CA ALA A 46 5.74 19.62 1.69
C ALA A 46 5.57 20.50 0.43
N PRO A 47 6.48 20.39 -0.56
CA PRO A 47 6.49 21.26 -1.74
C PRO A 47 5.19 21.20 -2.57
N ARG A 48 4.47 20.10 -2.49
CA ARG A 48 3.16 19.91 -3.15
C ARG A 48 1.98 20.11 -2.20
N GLY A 49 2.22 20.64 -0.99
CA GLY A 49 1.19 20.90 0.01
C GLY A 49 0.44 19.65 0.46
N ALA A 50 -0.89 19.71 0.39
CA ALA A 50 -1.76 18.63 0.85
C ALA A 50 -1.45 17.25 0.27
N ILE A 51 -0.98 17.16 -0.99
CA ILE A 51 -0.65 15.86 -1.61
C ILE A 51 0.52 15.17 -0.91
N ASP A 52 1.54 15.93 -0.47
CA ASP A 52 2.68 15.36 0.24
C ASP A 52 2.27 14.83 1.62
N LEU A 53 1.34 15.53 2.30
CA LEU A 53 0.81 15.07 3.58
C LEU A 53 -0.12 13.86 3.42
N ALA A 54 -0.93 13.79 2.36
CA ALA A 54 -1.73 12.61 2.03
C ALA A 54 -0.85 11.38 1.75
N VAL A 55 0.27 11.57 1.03
CA VAL A 55 1.29 10.54 0.81
C VAL A 55 1.96 10.13 2.13
N ALA A 56 2.32 11.09 2.99
CA ALA A 56 2.91 10.82 4.30
C ALA A 56 1.95 10.02 5.19
N TYR A 57 0.66 10.37 5.20
CA TYR A 57 -0.38 9.65 5.93
C TYR A 57 -0.48 8.17 5.48
N HIS A 58 -0.51 7.93 4.17
CA HIS A 58 -0.55 6.57 3.64
C HIS A 58 0.69 5.76 4.07
N ARG A 59 1.89 6.34 3.93
CA ARG A 59 3.17 5.70 4.31
C ARG A 59 3.28 5.45 5.80
N GLN A 60 2.72 6.32 6.63
CA GLN A 60 2.64 6.10 8.07
C GLN A 60 1.85 4.84 8.40
N GLY A 61 0.71 4.62 7.74
CA GLY A 61 -0.05 3.38 7.90
C GLY A 61 0.73 2.14 7.47
N ASP A 62 1.53 2.21 6.40
CA ASP A 62 2.41 1.11 5.98
C ASP A 62 3.49 0.84 7.05
N ALA A 63 4.10 1.88 7.60
CA ALA A 63 5.12 1.74 8.64
C ALA A 63 4.56 1.11 9.91
N LEU A 64 3.38 1.55 10.37
CA LEU A 64 2.69 0.99 11.54
C LEU A 64 2.31 -0.49 11.31
N MET A 65 1.79 -0.84 10.14
CA MET A 65 1.53 -2.23 9.78
C MET A 65 2.79 -3.09 9.91
N LEU A 66 3.92 -2.65 9.35
CA LEU A 66 5.18 -3.38 9.39
C LEU A 66 5.69 -3.54 10.83
N GLU A 67 5.56 -2.52 11.65
CA GLU A 67 5.96 -2.55 13.06
C GLU A 67 5.13 -3.57 13.85
N VAL A 68 3.80 -3.52 13.74
CA VAL A 68 2.91 -4.46 14.43
C VAL A 68 3.12 -5.88 13.92
N TYR A 69 3.28 -6.07 12.61
CA TYR A 69 3.50 -7.40 12.04
C TYR A 69 4.77 -8.07 12.58
N ARG A 70 5.87 -7.32 12.76
CA ARG A 70 7.14 -7.84 13.29
C ARG A 70 7.01 -8.40 14.71
N THR A 71 6.08 -7.88 15.50
CA THR A 71 5.83 -8.31 16.88
C THR A 71 4.74 -9.37 17.00
N THR A 72 4.06 -9.69 15.89
CA THR A 72 2.97 -10.66 15.85
C THR A 72 3.51 -12.06 15.55
N PRO A 73 3.22 -13.11 16.35
CA PRO A 73 3.63 -14.48 16.05
C PRO A 73 2.98 -14.98 14.75
N THR A 74 3.80 -15.30 13.75
CA THR A 74 3.29 -15.71 12.43
C THR A 74 3.88 -17.03 11.92
N ASP A 75 4.73 -17.71 12.69
CA ASP A 75 5.49 -18.90 12.24
C ASP A 75 4.56 -20.05 11.83
N SER A 76 3.45 -20.24 12.53
CA SER A 76 2.45 -21.29 12.24
C SER A 76 1.51 -20.95 11.08
N LEU A 77 1.51 -19.70 10.60
CA LEU A 77 0.58 -19.23 9.58
C LEU A 77 1.05 -19.62 8.18
N LYS A 78 0.10 -20.03 7.32
CA LYS A 78 0.33 -20.21 5.89
C LYS A 78 0.48 -18.85 5.21
N ILE A 79 1.10 -18.84 4.04
CA ILE A 79 1.35 -17.59 3.29
C ILE A 79 0.07 -16.76 3.06
N ARG A 80 -1.07 -17.39 2.76
CA ARG A 80 -2.35 -16.71 2.59
C ARG A 80 -2.80 -16.01 3.88
N GLU A 81 -2.66 -16.68 5.02
CA GLU A 81 -3.03 -16.17 6.34
C GLU A 81 -2.14 -15.00 6.75
N LYS A 82 -0.85 -15.08 6.39
CA LYS A 82 0.11 -13.98 6.57
C LYS A 82 -0.25 -12.75 5.75
N ILE A 83 -0.71 -12.93 4.50
CA ILE A 83 -1.17 -11.84 3.63
C ILE A 83 -2.46 -11.24 4.19
N THR A 84 -3.46 -12.07 4.56
CA THR A 84 -4.70 -11.61 5.21
C THR A 84 -4.39 -10.78 6.44
N LEU A 85 -3.53 -11.30 7.32
CA LEU A 85 -3.11 -10.58 8.53
C LEU A 85 -2.46 -9.22 8.21
N ALA A 86 -1.54 -9.18 7.25
CA ALA A 86 -0.87 -7.94 6.88
C ALA A 86 -1.84 -6.87 6.35
N VAL A 87 -2.79 -7.27 5.47
CA VAL A 87 -3.82 -6.34 4.96
C VAL A 87 -4.74 -5.89 6.10
N ARG A 88 -5.11 -6.78 7.01
CA ARG A 88 -5.93 -6.46 8.18
C ARG A 88 -5.22 -5.45 9.09
N LEU A 89 -3.97 -5.73 9.48
CA LEU A 89 -3.17 -4.81 10.28
C LEU A 89 -3.00 -3.45 9.62
N ARG A 90 -2.86 -3.42 8.28
CA ARG A 90 -2.77 -2.17 7.53
C ARG A 90 -4.03 -1.33 7.62
N LEU A 91 -5.22 -1.94 7.61
CA LEU A 91 -6.49 -1.25 7.78
C LEU A 91 -6.71 -0.83 9.23
N GLU A 92 -6.40 -1.69 10.20
CA GLU A 92 -6.52 -1.41 11.63
C GLU A 92 -5.55 -0.31 12.10
N ALA A 93 -4.39 -0.16 11.46
CA ALA A 93 -3.43 0.92 11.74
C ALA A 93 -3.95 2.32 11.37
N ILE A 94 -5.04 2.41 10.62
CA ILE A 94 -5.63 3.67 10.18
C ILE A 94 -6.68 4.09 11.21
N GLY A 95 -6.39 5.11 11.99
CA GLY A 95 -7.28 5.58 13.06
C GLY A 95 -8.55 6.29 12.56
N ASP A 96 -8.50 6.95 11.40
CA ASP A 96 -9.58 7.79 10.87
C ASP A 96 -10.07 7.30 9.51
N LYS A 97 -11.24 6.66 9.52
CA LYS A 97 -11.91 6.13 8.31
C LYS A 97 -12.32 7.24 7.34
N GLU A 98 -12.70 8.42 7.86
CA GLU A 98 -13.08 9.54 7.00
C GLU A 98 -11.85 10.14 6.29
N ALA A 99 -10.72 10.25 6.97
CA ALA A 99 -9.49 10.69 6.32
C ALA A 99 -9.08 9.77 5.15
N VAL A 100 -9.28 8.44 5.29
CA VAL A 100 -9.07 7.47 4.20
C VAL A 100 -10.09 7.65 3.09
N ARG A 101 -11.36 7.87 3.41
CA ARG A 101 -12.42 8.13 2.42
C ARG A 101 -12.07 9.36 1.56
N ARG A 102 -11.65 10.45 2.22
CA ARG A 102 -11.20 11.67 1.56
C ARG A 102 -9.94 11.43 0.72
N ALA A 103 -8.97 10.64 1.22
CA ALA A 103 -7.77 10.27 0.48
C ALA A 103 -8.10 9.42 -0.76
N SER A 104 -9.00 8.46 -0.64
CA SER A 104 -9.44 7.63 -1.77
C SER A 104 -10.06 8.48 -2.88
N SER A 105 -10.93 9.42 -2.52
CA SER A 105 -11.53 10.35 -3.47
C SER A 105 -10.49 11.30 -4.08
N PHE A 106 -9.55 11.79 -3.28
CA PHE A 106 -8.48 12.69 -3.73
C PHE A 106 -7.54 12.02 -4.74
N PHE A 107 -7.13 10.77 -4.45
CA PHE A 107 -6.27 9.99 -5.36
C PHE A 107 -7.03 9.38 -6.54
N ALA A 108 -8.36 9.33 -6.53
CA ALA A 108 -9.15 8.95 -7.70
C ALA A 108 -9.22 10.07 -8.78
N LEU A 109 -8.88 11.31 -8.45
CA LEU A 109 -8.81 12.38 -9.43
C LEU A 109 -7.72 12.11 -10.47
N PRO A 110 -7.95 12.32 -11.77
CA PRO A 110 -6.99 11.99 -12.83
C PRO A 110 -5.58 12.53 -12.59
N ARG A 111 -5.48 13.77 -12.08
CA ARG A 111 -4.19 14.42 -11.75
C ARG A 111 -3.38 13.72 -10.66
N ASN A 112 -4.05 12.99 -9.76
CA ASN A 112 -3.45 12.33 -8.59
C ASN A 112 -3.43 10.79 -8.72
N ALA A 113 -4.11 10.22 -9.72
CA ALA A 113 -4.33 8.77 -9.84
C ALA A 113 -3.02 7.97 -9.96
N ALA A 114 -2.02 8.50 -10.65
CA ALA A 114 -0.71 7.86 -10.75
C ALA A 114 0.00 7.77 -9.38
N GLU A 115 -0.14 8.80 -8.55
CA GLU A 115 0.41 8.79 -7.19
C GLU A 115 -0.34 7.79 -6.31
N GLY A 116 -1.68 7.78 -6.37
CA GLY A 116 -2.50 6.79 -5.65
C GLY A 116 -2.16 5.36 -6.02
N ALA A 117 -1.97 5.07 -7.30
CA ALA A 117 -1.55 3.76 -7.78
C ALA A 117 -0.17 3.36 -7.23
N LYS A 118 0.80 4.30 -7.16
CA LYS A 118 2.11 4.05 -6.56
C LYS A 118 2.02 3.73 -5.06
N LEU A 119 1.11 4.39 -4.34
CA LEU A 119 0.90 4.13 -2.92
C LEU A 119 0.36 2.72 -2.67
N ILE A 120 -0.68 2.33 -3.42
CA ILE A 120 -1.27 0.97 -3.32
C ILE A 120 -0.23 -0.09 -3.70
N TRP A 121 0.53 0.14 -4.77
CA TRP A 121 1.64 -0.72 -5.16
C TRP A 121 2.70 -0.81 -4.06
N GLY A 122 3.07 0.32 -3.44
CA GLY A 122 4.04 0.37 -2.34
C GLY A 122 3.60 -0.48 -1.15
N THR A 123 2.33 -0.42 -0.75
CA THR A 123 1.79 -1.29 0.31
C THR A 123 1.93 -2.77 -0.05
N ALA A 124 1.58 -3.16 -1.28
CA ALA A 124 1.72 -4.54 -1.74
C ALA A 124 3.20 -4.99 -1.78
N ASP A 125 4.09 -4.10 -2.19
CA ASP A 125 5.54 -4.37 -2.21
C ASP A 125 6.11 -4.53 -0.80
N HIS A 126 5.73 -3.68 0.15
CA HIS A 126 6.10 -3.81 1.57
C HIS A 126 5.65 -5.15 2.15
N ILE A 127 4.40 -5.57 1.88
CA ILE A 127 3.88 -6.85 2.36
C ILE A 127 4.69 -8.02 1.78
N TRP A 128 4.91 -8.07 0.47
CA TRP A 128 5.65 -9.16 -0.15
C TRP A 128 7.12 -9.19 0.27
N THR A 129 7.76 -8.02 0.43
CA THR A 129 9.13 -7.91 0.92
C THR A 129 9.24 -8.41 2.36
N MET A 130 8.31 -8.01 3.23
CA MET A 130 8.24 -8.47 4.62
C MET A 130 8.04 -9.98 4.73
N LEU A 131 7.28 -10.59 3.79
CA LEU A 131 7.05 -12.03 3.72
C LEU A 131 8.22 -12.81 3.09
N GLY A 132 9.31 -12.14 2.72
CA GLY A 132 10.50 -12.77 2.16
C GLY A 132 10.35 -13.21 0.70
N ASP A 133 9.56 -12.51 -0.11
CA ASP A 133 9.39 -12.83 -1.53
C ASP A 133 10.71 -12.71 -2.29
N SER A 134 11.22 -13.84 -2.76
CA SER A 134 12.46 -13.96 -3.53
C SER A 134 12.26 -14.04 -5.04
N SER A 135 11.05 -13.78 -5.54
CA SER A 135 10.74 -13.84 -6.97
C SER A 135 11.58 -12.82 -7.76
N GLN A 136 12.16 -13.24 -8.92
CA GLN A 136 12.99 -12.39 -9.77
C GLN A 136 12.49 -12.30 -11.20
N ASP A 137 11.32 -12.84 -11.47
CA ASP A 137 10.68 -12.98 -12.78
C ASP A 137 9.34 -12.23 -12.84
N VAL A 138 8.52 -12.55 -13.83
CA VAL A 138 7.17 -11.99 -14.00
C VAL A 138 6.29 -12.22 -12.75
N ASN A 139 6.58 -13.25 -11.93
CA ASN A 139 5.80 -13.48 -10.71
C ASN A 139 6.01 -12.36 -9.69
N TRP A 140 7.17 -11.71 -9.70
CA TRP A 140 7.42 -10.53 -8.86
C TRP A 140 6.37 -9.43 -9.10
N TYR A 141 6.10 -9.13 -10.38
CA TYR A 141 5.07 -8.14 -10.76
C TYR A 141 3.67 -8.65 -10.51
N SER A 142 3.35 -9.89 -10.93
CA SER A 142 2.00 -10.42 -10.82
C SER A 142 1.53 -10.52 -9.38
N LYS A 143 2.38 -10.92 -8.44
CA LYS A 143 2.08 -10.94 -7.01
C LYS A 143 1.71 -9.55 -6.49
N ARG A 144 2.48 -8.53 -6.84
CA ARG A 144 2.25 -7.13 -6.40
C ARG A 144 1.00 -6.52 -7.03
N VAL A 145 0.80 -6.71 -8.35
CA VAL A 145 -0.43 -6.26 -9.03
C VAL A 145 -1.67 -6.89 -8.40
N THR A 146 -1.63 -8.20 -8.19
CA THR A 146 -2.77 -8.93 -7.63
C THR A 146 -3.07 -8.47 -6.21
N LEU A 147 -2.04 -8.36 -5.36
CA LEU A 147 -2.23 -7.87 -3.98
C LEU A 147 -2.67 -6.40 -3.96
N SER A 148 -2.18 -5.57 -4.87
CA SER A 148 -2.65 -4.19 -5.04
C SER A 148 -4.15 -4.13 -5.33
N ALA A 149 -4.64 -5.00 -6.22
CA ALA A 149 -6.05 -5.08 -6.55
C ALA A 149 -6.90 -5.56 -5.36
N VAL A 150 -6.43 -6.61 -4.65
CA VAL A 150 -7.10 -7.12 -3.43
C VAL A 150 -7.14 -6.06 -2.35
N TYR A 151 -6.01 -5.41 -2.06
CA TYR A 151 -5.92 -4.35 -1.05
C TYR A 151 -6.83 -3.17 -1.40
N GLY A 152 -6.75 -2.65 -2.62
CA GLY A 152 -7.60 -1.52 -3.04
C GLY A 152 -9.09 -1.83 -2.96
N ALA A 153 -9.50 -3.03 -3.43
CA ALA A 153 -10.89 -3.48 -3.31
C ALA A 153 -11.33 -3.63 -1.84
N THR A 154 -10.44 -4.14 -0.97
CA THR A 154 -10.72 -4.29 0.45
C THR A 154 -10.85 -2.94 1.15
N VAL A 155 -10.01 -1.94 0.82
CA VAL A 155 -10.14 -0.57 1.32
C VAL A 155 -11.51 0.00 0.97
N LEU A 156 -11.94 -0.12 -0.30
CA LEU A 156 -13.24 0.39 -0.73
C LEU A 156 -14.42 -0.31 -0.03
N PHE A 157 -14.32 -1.63 0.16
CA PHE A 157 -15.33 -2.38 0.90
C PHE A 157 -15.38 -1.96 2.37
N TRP A 158 -14.21 -1.84 3.00
CA TRP A 158 -14.07 -1.41 4.40
C TRP A 158 -14.63 -0.01 4.64
N LEU A 159 -14.47 0.91 3.71
CA LEU A 159 -15.05 2.24 3.79
C LEU A 159 -16.58 2.23 3.83
N GLY A 160 -17.23 1.23 3.23
CA GLY A 160 -18.67 1.03 3.24
C GLY A 160 -19.19 0.10 4.34
N ASP A 161 -18.30 -0.52 5.15
CA ASP A 161 -18.68 -1.47 6.19
C ASP A 161 -18.95 -0.76 7.52
N ASP A 162 -20.21 -0.68 7.91
CA ASP A 162 -20.65 -0.05 9.16
C ASP A 162 -20.62 -1.00 10.37
N CYS A 163 -20.20 -2.28 10.17
CA CYS A 163 -20.04 -3.23 11.25
C CYS A 163 -18.87 -2.81 12.16
N PRO A 164 -19.08 -2.64 13.49
CA PRO A 164 -18.02 -2.20 14.41
C PRO A 164 -16.79 -3.11 14.44
N SER A 165 -16.99 -4.43 14.26
CA SER A 165 -15.90 -5.44 14.20
C SER A 165 -15.34 -5.64 12.80
N HIS A 166 -15.92 -4.99 11.78
CA HIS A 166 -15.56 -5.14 10.37
C HIS A 166 -15.55 -6.59 9.85
N GLU A 167 -16.41 -7.44 10.41
CA GLU A 167 -16.49 -8.86 10.04
C GLU A 167 -16.79 -9.06 8.55
N ASN A 168 -17.66 -8.19 7.98
CA ASN A 168 -17.98 -8.26 6.56
C ASN A 168 -16.75 -7.96 5.70
N THR A 169 -15.93 -7.01 6.13
CA THR A 169 -14.66 -6.66 5.46
C THR A 169 -13.67 -7.82 5.52
N TRP A 170 -13.54 -8.47 6.68
CA TRP A 170 -12.62 -9.60 6.83
C TRP A 170 -13.08 -10.80 6.00
N ALA A 171 -14.38 -11.11 6.01
CA ALA A 171 -14.94 -12.14 5.15
C ALA A 171 -14.80 -11.82 3.65
N PHE A 172 -14.89 -10.53 3.26
CA PHE A 172 -14.61 -10.10 1.88
C PHE A 172 -13.15 -10.32 1.52
N LEU A 173 -12.21 -9.90 2.37
CA LEU A 173 -10.78 -10.07 2.17
C LEU A 173 -10.41 -11.56 1.99
N ASP A 174 -10.91 -12.43 2.86
CA ASP A 174 -10.66 -13.87 2.79
C ASP A 174 -11.11 -14.45 1.45
N ARG A 175 -12.32 -14.09 0.98
CA ARG A 175 -12.80 -14.52 -0.34
C ARG A 175 -11.91 -14.02 -1.48
N ARG A 176 -11.47 -12.76 -1.45
CA ARG A 176 -10.58 -12.21 -2.51
C ARG A 176 -9.22 -12.91 -2.53
N ILE A 177 -8.67 -13.23 -1.38
CA ILE A 177 -7.40 -13.98 -1.31
C ILE A 177 -7.60 -15.41 -1.80
N GLU A 178 -8.71 -16.07 -1.45
CA GLU A 178 -9.03 -17.42 -1.95
C GLU A 178 -9.18 -17.43 -3.48
N ASP A 179 -9.88 -16.46 -4.06
CA ASP A 179 -10.02 -16.33 -5.52
C ASP A 179 -8.66 -16.24 -6.22
N VAL A 180 -7.74 -15.45 -5.66
CA VAL A 180 -6.37 -15.31 -6.17
C VAL A 180 -5.60 -16.64 -6.08
N MET A 181 -5.72 -17.33 -4.96
CA MET A 181 -5.05 -18.63 -4.78
C MET A 181 -5.58 -19.67 -5.77
N GLN A 182 -6.88 -19.68 -6.05
CA GLN A 182 -7.46 -20.58 -7.07
C GLN A 182 -6.93 -20.28 -8.47
N VAL A 183 -6.79 -19.00 -8.83
CA VAL A 183 -6.19 -18.60 -10.12
C VAL A 183 -4.74 -19.07 -10.22
N GLU A 184 -3.93 -18.96 -9.17
CA GLU A 184 -2.54 -19.42 -9.17
C GLU A 184 -2.45 -20.97 -9.29
N ILE A 185 -3.32 -21.70 -8.60
CA ILE A 185 -3.41 -23.17 -8.73
C ILE A 185 -3.80 -23.56 -10.17
N PHE A 186 -4.76 -22.84 -10.78
CA PHE A 186 -5.19 -23.09 -12.15
C PHE A 186 -4.05 -22.83 -13.16
N LYS A 187 -3.32 -21.71 -13.01
CA LYS A 187 -2.11 -21.44 -13.80
C LYS A 187 -1.06 -22.54 -13.65
N GLY A 188 -0.84 -23.04 -12.43
CA GLY A 188 0.07 -24.14 -12.15
C GLY A 188 -0.34 -25.43 -12.91
N ARG A 189 -1.62 -25.76 -12.91
CA ARG A 189 -2.17 -26.92 -13.64
C ARG A 189 -2.01 -26.78 -15.15
N ILE A 190 -2.24 -25.58 -15.71
CA ILE A 190 -2.04 -25.32 -17.15
C ILE A 190 -0.56 -25.49 -17.51
N ARG A 191 0.36 -24.98 -16.71
CA ARG A 191 1.82 -25.13 -16.95
C ARG A 191 2.29 -26.57 -16.85
N ALA A 192 1.69 -27.38 -15.99
CA ALA A 192 1.99 -28.79 -15.85
C ALA A 192 1.48 -29.63 -17.02
N ASN A 193 0.52 -29.15 -17.79
CA ASN A 193 -0.10 -29.86 -18.91
C ASN A 193 0.64 -29.55 -20.22
N LYS A 194 1.56 -30.44 -20.62
CA LYS A 194 2.46 -30.30 -21.78
C LYS A 194 1.78 -29.83 -23.08
N PRO A 195 0.61 -30.39 -23.55
CA PRO A 195 -0.01 -29.92 -24.79
C PRO A 195 -0.60 -28.50 -24.66
N LEU A 196 -1.09 -28.10 -23.49
CA LEU A 196 -1.64 -26.77 -23.27
C LEU A 196 -0.53 -25.70 -23.12
N SER A 197 0.59 -26.07 -22.49
CA SER A 197 1.75 -25.19 -22.37
C SER A 197 2.42 -24.94 -23.73
N ALA A 198 2.44 -25.92 -24.64
CA ALA A 198 3.00 -25.78 -25.98
C ALA A 198 2.22 -24.77 -26.86
N ALA A 199 0.90 -24.70 -26.72
CA ALA A 199 0.07 -23.71 -27.41
C ALA A 199 0.30 -22.25 -26.91
N LEU A 200 0.82 -22.09 -25.69
CA LEU A 200 1.07 -20.78 -25.04
C LEU A 200 2.53 -20.35 -25.10
N VAL A 201 3.42 -21.12 -25.75
CA VAL A 201 4.88 -20.85 -25.79
C VAL A 201 5.20 -19.47 -26.38
N GLY A 202 4.49 -18.98 -27.38
CA GLY A 202 4.74 -17.68 -27.99
C GLY A 202 4.54 -16.49 -27.03
N PRO A 203 3.37 -16.35 -26.40
CA PRO A 203 3.11 -15.30 -25.41
C PRO A 203 3.96 -15.45 -24.15
N LEU A 204 4.21 -16.67 -23.66
CA LEU A 204 4.98 -16.95 -22.45
C LEU A 204 6.48 -16.63 -22.62
N TRP A 205 7.04 -16.77 -23.84
CA TRP A 205 8.43 -16.40 -24.10
C TRP A 205 8.68 -14.89 -23.93
N LEU A 206 7.75 -14.03 -24.31
CA LEU A 206 7.84 -12.59 -24.09
C LEU A 206 7.82 -12.25 -22.59
N LEU A 207 6.98 -12.95 -21.81
CA LEU A 207 6.90 -12.77 -20.35
C LEU A 207 8.17 -13.25 -19.63
N GLY A 208 8.85 -14.28 -20.14
CA GLY A 208 10.12 -14.78 -19.60
C GLY A 208 11.28 -13.80 -19.69
N LYS A 209 11.16 -12.73 -20.50
CA LYS A 209 12.17 -11.64 -20.60
C LYS A 209 11.99 -10.57 -19.52
N ILE A 210 10.86 -10.54 -18.83
CA ILE A 210 10.57 -9.57 -17.77
C ILE A 210 11.31 -10.01 -16.50
N LYS A 211 12.26 -9.17 -16.05
CA LYS A 211 13.01 -9.38 -14.81
C LYS A 211 12.54 -8.38 -13.74
N ALA A 212 12.58 -8.79 -12.48
CA ALA A 212 12.37 -7.89 -11.36
C ALA A 212 13.39 -6.74 -11.38
N PRO A 213 13.04 -5.55 -10.89
CA PRO A 213 13.98 -4.46 -10.75
C PRO A 213 15.15 -4.89 -9.85
N LYS A 214 16.38 -4.63 -10.28
CA LYS A 214 17.55 -4.88 -9.41
C LYS A 214 17.51 -3.91 -8.23
N PRO A 215 17.74 -4.37 -6.98
CA PRO A 215 17.92 -3.46 -5.87
C PRO A 215 19.10 -2.52 -6.19
N ARG A 216 18.85 -1.23 -6.14
CA ARG A 216 19.91 -0.22 -6.31
C ARG A 216 20.67 -0.09 -5.00
N HIS A 217 21.86 -0.69 -4.95
CA HIS A 217 22.80 -0.58 -3.82
C HIS A 217 23.73 0.64 -3.95
N ASP A 218 23.69 1.35 -5.06
CA ASP A 218 24.62 2.41 -5.48
C ASP A 218 24.06 3.83 -5.28
N MET A 219 22.99 4.00 -4.53
CA MET A 219 22.46 5.34 -4.22
C MET A 219 23.30 6.01 -3.13
N PRO A 220 23.80 7.25 -3.33
CA PRO A 220 24.51 8.00 -2.30
C PRO A 220 23.62 8.15 -1.05
N GLY A 221 24.16 7.77 0.13
CA GLY A 221 23.47 7.87 1.43
C GLY A 221 22.86 6.59 1.98
N ARG A 222 22.98 5.45 1.32
CA ARG A 222 22.69 4.13 1.90
C ARG A 222 24.00 3.44 2.29
N SER A 223 24.24 3.29 3.60
CA SER A 223 25.29 2.40 4.09
C SER A 223 24.86 0.95 3.83
N PRO A 224 25.75 0.06 3.38
CA PRO A 224 25.45 -1.37 3.37
C PRO A 224 25.25 -1.82 4.81
N GLU A 225 24.08 -2.35 5.12
CA GLU A 225 23.84 -2.99 6.40
C GLU A 225 24.75 -4.24 6.47
N SER A 226 25.63 -4.21 7.47
CA SER A 226 26.47 -5.34 7.90
C SER A 226 25.65 -6.40 8.59
#